data_790e637146f73f85b8366197d02d70c8
#
_entry.id   790e637146f73f85b8366197d02d70c8
#
_cell.length_a   1.000
_cell.length_b   1.000
_cell.length_c   1.000
_cell.angle_alpha   90.00
_cell.angle_beta   90.00
_cell.angle_gamma   90.00
#
_symmetry.space_group_name_H-M   'P 1'
#
loop_
_entity.id
_entity.type
_entity.pdbx_description
1 polymer ?
#
loop_
_entity_poly.entity_id
_entity_poly.type
_entity_poly.pdbx_seq_one_letter_code
_entity_poly.pdbx_strand_id
1 'polypeptide(L)'
;MTHAPHPDYTLRPATPSDIDGARRLMLDTFSTEFGYGYVPAWHRDVIDIAGTYLDDPRHLLLVAEHDGEVVATTGVRSAGPVHPPHPRRLAERYPDGTTAQIVRVYVQRGHRRHGLARTLVRMAADFAATTPGYDSIYLHTNVRAEGAEGFWRSMAKEVFDARTTGEHGPGVDTVHFEIPMPQPGPDPVQS
;
A
#
# COMPACT_ATOMS: atom_id res chain seq x y z
N MET A 1 11.30 -2.87 -14.98
CA MET A 1 12.25 -1.75 -14.71
C MET A 1 13.05 -2.10 -13.48
N THR A 2 14.36 -2.09 -13.59
CA THR A 2 15.27 -2.32 -12.45
C THR A 2 15.24 -1.09 -11.56
N HIS A 3 14.71 -1.21 -10.36
CA HIS A 3 14.78 -0.13 -9.37
C HIS A 3 16.24 0.03 -8.95
N ALA A 4 16.72 1.29 -8.88
CA ALA A 4 18.08 1.54 -8.42
C ALA A 4 18.25 0.96 -7.00
N PRO A 5 19.30 0.20 -6.73
CA PRO A 5 19.53 -0.36 -5.41
C PRO A 5 19.76 0.78 -4.41
N HIS A 6 19.16 0.70 -3.25
CA HIS A 6 19.48 1.53 -2.10
C HIS A 6 20.69 0.89 -1.40
N PRO A 7 21.87 1.51 -1.36
CA PRO A 7 23.09 0.85 -0.89
C PRO A 7 22.98 0.33 0.54
N ASP A 8 22.18 0.99 1.38
CA ASP A 8 22.03 0.67 2.79
C ASP A 8 20.72 -0.08 3.12
N TYR A 9 19.92 -0.42 2.11
CA TYR A 9 18.60 -1.04 2.31
C TYR A 9 18.39 -2.21 1.36
N THR A 10 17.85 -3.30 1.89
CA THR A 10 17.38 -4.44 1.11
C THR A 10 15.87 -4.36 0.95
N LEU A 11 15.39 -4.15 -0.29
CA LEU A 11 13.95 -4.09 -0.60
C LEU A 11 13.53 -5.40 -1.27
N ARG A 12 12.58 -6.12 -0.69
CA ARG A 12 12.19 -7.45 -1.13
C ARG A 12 10.78 -7.83 -0.64
N PRO A 13 10.17 -8.90 -1.20
CA PRO A 13 9.03 -9.55 -0.57
C PRO A 13 9.37 -9.99 0.86
N ALA A 14 8.37 -9.86 1.74
CA ALA A 14 8.49 -10.32 3.11
C ALA A 14 8.56 -11.85 3.18
N THR A 15 9.27 -12.35 4.16
CA THR A 15 9.36 -13.75 4.53
C THR A 15 8.77 -13.97 5.93
N PRO A 16 8.55 -15.21 6.39
CA PRO A 16 8.07 -15.45 7.75
C PRO A 16 8.92 -14.81 8.85
N SER A 17 10.20 -14.63 8.63
CA SER A 17 11.12 -13.98 9.60
C SER A 17 10.87 -12.46 9.74
N ASP A 18 10.20 -11.83 8.80
CA ASP A 18 9.93 -10.39 8.83
C ASP A 18 8.62 -10.02 9.56
N ILE A 19 7.77 -11.01 9.86
CA ILE A 19 6.40 -10.80 10.37
C ILE A 19 6.40 -9.94 11.63
N ASP A 20 7.25 -10.26 12.59
CA ASP A 20 7.27 -9.53 13.87
C ASP A 20 7.82 -8.11 13.72
N GLY A 21 8.83 -7.92 12.85
CA GLY A 21 9.35 -6.60 12.51
C GLY A 21 8.32 -5.73 11.79
N ALA A 22 7.65 -6.28 10.78
CA ALA A 22 6.60 -5.60 10.03
C ALA A 22 5.41 -5.24 10.92
N ARG A 23 4.96 -6.17 11.77
CA ARG A 23 3.88 -5.93 12.74
C ARG A 23 4.23 -4.81 13.70
N ARG A 24 5.45 -4.83 14.27
CA ARG A 24 5.93 -3.78 15.16
C ARG A 24 5.89 -2.42 14.48
N LEU A 25 6.46 -2.29 13.29
CA LEU A 25 6.46 -1.05 12.53
C LEU A 25 5.04 -0.53 12.28
N MET A 26 4.10 -1.40 11.88
CA MET A 26 2.71 -1.01 11.62
C MET A 26 2.02 -0.51 12.90
N LEU A 27 2.15 -1.24 14.01
CA LEU A 27 1.53 -0.86 15.29
C LEU A 27 2.13 0.42 15.86
N ASP A 28 3.44 0.60 15.77
CA ASP A 28 4.12 1.83 16.17
C ASP A 28 3.63 3.02 15.35
N THR A 29 3.44 2.83 14.04
CA THR A 29 2.88 3.87 13.16
C THR A 29 1.47 4.26 13.58
N PHE A 30 0.59 3.30 13.94
CA PHE A 30 -0.76 3.61 14.40
C PHE A 30 -0.76 4.47 15.65
N SER A 31 0.09 4.16 16.63
CA SER A 31 0.13 4.89 17.89
C SER A 31 0.82 6.25 17.76
N THR A 32 1.93 6.32 17.03
CA THR A 32 2.78 7.52 16.97
C THR A 32 2.37 8.53 15.89
N GLU A 33 1.84 8.05 14.76
CA GLU A 33 1.49 8.91 13.62
C GLU A 33 -0.01 9.21 13.54
N PHE A 34 -0.84 8.22 13.87
CA PHE A 34 -2.29 8.36 13.76
C PHE A 34 -2.99 8.58 15.10
N GLY A 35 -2.29 8.42 16.21
CA GLY A 35 -2.82 8.66 17.55
C GLY A 35 -3.86 7.64 18.02
N TYR A 36 -3.94 6.46 17.39
CA TYR A 36 -4.78 5.36 17.84
C TYR A 36 -3.98 4.05 17.85
N GLY A 37 -4.43 3.10 18.65
CA GLY A 37 -3.80 1.77 18.70
C GLY A 37 -4.40 0.78 17.71
N TYR A 38 -4.23 -0.51 18.01
CA TYR A 38 -4.87 -1.58 17.25
C TYR A 38 -6.40 -1.51 17.30
N VAL A 39 -7.02 -1.47 16.12
CA VAL A 39 -8.49 -1.54 15.95
C VAL A 39 -8.85 -2.81 15.19
N PRO A 40 -9.47 -3.81 15.84
CA PRO A 40 -9.74 -5.13 15.22
C PRO A 40 -10.45 -5.07 13.88
N ALA A 41 -11.40 -4.14 13.73
CA ALA A 41 -12.17 -4.00 12.50
C ALA A 41 -11.33 -3.55 11.29
N TRP A 42 -10.19 -2.87 11.51
CA TRP A 42 -9.38 -2.27 10.45
C TRP A 42 -8.00 -2.90 10.28
N HIS A 43 -7.55 -3.69 11.28
CA HIS A 43 -6.16 -4.13 11.36
C HIS A 43 -6.01 -5.65 11.49
N ARG A 44 -6.99 -6.42 11.01
CA ARG A 44 -6.92 -7.90 11.04
C ARG A 44 -5.67 -8.42 10.33
N ASP A 45 -5.34 -7.80 9.20
CA ASP A 45 -4.16 -8.11 8.41
C ASP A 45 -2.83 -7.89 9.14
N VAL A 46 -2.79 -6.99 10.13
CA VAL A 46 -1.59 -6.74 10.94
C VAL A 46 -1.36 -7.84 11.97
N ILE A 47 -2.43 -8.46 12.44
CA ILE A 47 -2.34 -9.59 13.36
C ILE A 47 -2.05 -10.90 12.60
N ASP A 48 -2.69 -11.08 11.46
CA ASP A 48 -2.48 -12.24 10.60
C ASP A 48 -1.76 -11.83 9.30
N ILE A 49 -0.50 -11.44 9.43
CA ILE A 49 0.34 -11.08 8.27
C ILE A 49 0.58 -12.29 7.38
N ALA A 50 0.85 -13.47 7.96
CA ALA A 50 1.11 -14.69 7.19
C ALA A 50 -0.10 -15.06 6.33
N GLY A 51 -1.26 -15.28 6.94
CA GLY A 51 -2.47 -15.65 6.22
C GLY A 51 -2.94 -14.58 5.23
N THR A 52 -2.71 -13.29 5.56
CA THR A 52 -3.14 -12.20 4.68
C THR A 52 -2.22 -11.99 3.49
N TYR A 53 -0.89 -12.04 3.68
CA TYR A 53 0.05 -11.55 2.66
C TYR A 53 1.01 -12.61 2.11
N LEU A 54 1.23 -13.72 2.83
CA LEU A 54 2.21 -14.72 2.42
C LEU A 54 1.55 -15.98 1.83
N ASP A 55 0.33 -16.31 2.26
CA ASP A 55 -0.36 -17.54 1.87
C ASP A 55 -1.20 -17.37 0.59
N ASP A 56 -1.56 -16.15 0.20
CA ASP A 56 -2.33 -15.86 -1.01
C ASP A 56 -1.40 -15.33 -2.12
N PRO A 57 -1.27 -16.02 -3.27
CA PRO A 57 -0.37 -15.61 -4.37
C PRO A 57 -0.79 -14.29 -5.04
N ARG A 58 -1.99 -13.80 -4.80
CA ARG A 58 -2.47 -12.50 -5.27
C ARG A 58 -2.20 -11.36 -4.28
N HIS A 59 -1.71 -11.67 -3.10
CA HIS A 59 -1.34 -10.71 -2.10
C HIS A 59 0.18 -10.61 -1.99
N LEU A 60 0.66 -9.51 -1.46
CA LEU A 60 2.09 -9.27 -1.28
C LEU A 60 2.32 -8.35 -0.10
N LEU A 61 3.30 -8.66 0.73
CA LEU A 61 3.92 -7.69 1.63
C LEU A 61 5.35 -7.46 1.18
N LEU A 62 5.70 -6.23 0.93
CA LEU A 62 7.07 -5.78 0.66
C LEU A 62 7.64 -5.14 1.92
N VAL A 63 8.91 -5.36 2.16
CA VAL A 63 9.67 -4.76 3.26
C VAL A 63 10.93 -4.08 2.74
N ALA A 64 11.36 -3.03 3.43
CA ALA A 64 12.73 -2.56 3.38
C ALA A 64 13.40 -2.92 4.70
N GLU A 65 14.54 -3.58 4.60
CA GLU A 65 15.39 -3.99 5.73
C GLU A 65 16.63 -3.11 5.78
N HIS A 66 17.04 -2.72 6.96
CA HIS A 66 18.29 -2.03 7.26
C HIS A 66 18.85 -2.59 8.55
N ASP A 67 20.11 -3.06 8.52
CA ASP A 67 20.80 -3.66 9.65
C ASP A 67 20.01 -4.79 10.36
N GLY A 68 19.28 -5.60 9.59
CA GLY A 68 18.48 -6.71 10.11
C GLY A 68 17.11 -6.30 10.66
N GLU A 69 16.72 -5.04 10.57
CA GLU A 69 15.43 -4.54 11.03
C GLU A 69 14.51 -4.14 9.87
N VAL A 70 13.21 -4.43 9.97
CA VAL A 70 12.20 -3.96 9.03
C VAL A 70 11.90 -2.50 9.33
N VAL A 71 12.26 -1.61 8.38
CA VAL A 71 12.12 -0.15 8.52
C VAL A 71 11.07 0.47 7.59
N ALA A 72 10.58 -0.29 6.62
CA ALA A 72 9.44 0.13 5.80
C ALA A 72 8.62 -1.06 5.34
N THR A 73 7.33 -0.81 5.06
CA THR A 73 6.38 -1.80 4.53
C THR A 73 5.54 -1.23 3.40
N THR A 74 5.04 -2.10 2.53
CA THR A 74 4.00 -1.81 1.53
C THR A 74 3.26 -3.11 1.23
N GLY A 75 1.94 -3.14 1.44
CA GLY A 75 1.10 -4.31 1.18
C GLY A 75 0.27 -4.16 -0.09
N VAL A 76 -0.02 -5.28 -0.76
CA VAL A 76 -1.01 -5.42 -1.84
C VAL A 76 -2.03 -6.46 -1.42
N ARG A 77 -3.31 -6.15 -1.57
CA ARG A 77 -4.41 -7.09 -1.35
C ARG A 77 -5.38 -7.06 -2.52
N SER A 78 -6.01 -8.18 -2.78
CA SER A 78 -7.14 -8.29 -3.72
C SER A 78 -8.40 -7.75 -3.05
N ALA A 79 -8.56 -6.43 -3.04
CA ALA A 79 -9.66 -5.75 -2.38
C ALA A 79 -9.94 -4.38 -3.00
N GLY A 80 -11.18 -3.94 -2.95
CA GLY A 80 -11.60 -2.59 -3.29
C GLY A 80 -12.17 -1.82 -2.08
N PRO A 81 -12.63 -0.57 -2.29
CA PRO A 81 -13.33 0.19 -1.27
C PRO A 81 -14.74 -0.39 -1.03
N VAL A 82 -15.07 -0.70 0.22
CA VAL A 82 -16.38 -1.28 0.58
C VAL A 82 -17.42 -0.16 0.81
N HIS A 83 -18.63 -0.34 0.30
CA HIS A 83 -19.76 0.54 0.58
C HIS A 83 -20.73 -0.12 1.60
N PRO A 84 -21.13 0.61 2.65
CA PRO A 84 -20.50 1.78 3.25
C PRO A 84 -19.18 1.45 3.93
N PRO A 85 -18.31 2.39 4.28
CA PRO A 85 -18.49 3.83 4.30
C PRO A 85 -18.10 4.56 3.03
N HIS A 86 -17.41 3.89 2.09
CA HIS A 86 -17.00 4.55 0.84
C HIS A 86 -18.18 4.74 -0.13
N PRO A 87 -18.16 5.75 -1.02
CA PRO A 87 -19.21 5.95 -2.00
C PRO A 87 -19.42 4.71 -2.88
N ARG A 88 -20.72 4.39 -3.16
CA ARG A 88 -21.08 3.23 -3.99
C ARG A 88 -20.37 3.24 -5.34
N ARG A 89 -20.26 4.40 -5.99
CA ARG A 89 -19.56 4.55 -7.29
C ARG A 89 -18.08 4.14 -7.25
N LEU A 90 -17.41 4.29 -6.09
CA LEU A 90 -16.03 3.81 -5.93
C LEU A 90 -15.98 2.30 -5.77
N ALA A 91 -16.88 1.71 -4.98
CA ALA A 91 -16.97 0.27 -4.82
C ALA A 91 -17.31 -0.43 -6.16
N GLU A 92 -18.18 0.18 -6.98
CA GLU A 92 -18.51 -0.32 -8.32
C GLU A 92 -17.35 -0.18 -9.32
N ARG A 93 -16.56 0.89 -9.20
CA ARG A 93 -15.40 1.14 -10.07
C ARG A 93 -14.19 0.26 -9.73
N TYR A 94 -14.02 -0.06 -8.47
CA TYR A 94 -12.90 -0.85 -7.95
C TYR A 94 -13.40 -2.07 -7.19
N PRO A 95 -14.00 -3.07 -7.88
CA PRO A 95 -14.58 -4.23 -7.22
C PRO A 95 -13.51 -5.14 -6.63
N ASP A 96 -13.88 -5.85 -5.57
CA ASP A 96 -13.05 -6.93 -5.03
C ASP A 96 -12.74 -7.97 -6.11
N GLY A 97 -11.57 -8.57 -6.02
CA GLY A 97 -11.15 -9.64 -6.92
C GLY A 97 -10.44 -9.15 -8.20
N THR A 98 -10.73 -7.96 -8.72
CA THR A 98 -10.00 -7.38 -9.87
C THR A 98 -9.21 -6.14 -9.52
N THR A 99 -9.35 -5.64 -8.31
CA THR A 99 -8.62 -4.47 -7.83
C THR A 99 -7.45 -4.89 -6.93
N ALA A 100 -6.24 -4.44 -7.26
CA ALA A 100 -5.08 -4.49 -6.39
C ALA A 100 -5.11 -3.27 -5.45
N GLN A 101 -5.42 -3.45 -4.18
CA GLN A 101 -5.39 -2.38 -3.20
C GLN A 101 -4.01 -2.27 -2.58
N ILE A 102 -3.36 -1.11 -2.71
CA ILE A 102 -2.13 -0.79 -1.99
C ILE A 102 -2.49 -0.30 -0.59
N VAL A 103 -1.88 -0.93 0.42
CA VAL A 103 -2.12 -0.66 1.84
C VAL A 103 -0.80 -0.69 2.63
N ARG A 104 -0.82 -0.23 3.87
CA ARG A 104 0.30 -0.35 4.83
C ARG A 104 1.62 0.22 4.31
N VAL A 105 1.54 1.36 3.62
CA VAL A 105 2.72 2.09 3.13
C VAL A 105 3.28 2.93 4.26
N TYR A 106 4.22 2.38 5.00
CA TYR A 106 4.82 2.99 6.18
C TYR A 106 6.34 3.00 6.08
N VAL A 107 6.95 4.06 6.56
CA VAL A 107 8.41 4.19 6.68
C VAL A 107 8.71 4.77 8.05
N GLN A 108 9.55 4.08 8.82
CA GLN A 108 10.04 4.55 10.11
C GLN A 108 10.69 5.94 9.97
N ARG A 109 10.43 6.84 10.93
CA ARG A 109 10.84 8.27 10.83
C ARG A 109 12.31 8.47 10.47
N GLY A 110 13.21 7.74 11.12
CA GLY A 110 14.66 7.81 10.89
C GLY A 110 15.10 7.39 9.48
N HIS A 111 14.25 6.68 8.74
CA HIS A 111 14.53 6.14 7.41
C HIS A 111 13.72 6.81 6.29
N ARG A 112 13.04 7.92 6.59
CA ARG A 112 12.30 8.71 5.59
C ARG A 112 13.26 9.50 4.69
N ARG A 113 12.75 9.92 3.51
CA ARG A 113 13.47 10.70 2.48
C ARG A 113 14.58 9.95 1.76
N HIS A 114 14.70 8.64 1.95
CA HIS A 114 15.59 7.76 1.17
C HIS A 114 14.89 7.11 -0.04
N GLY A 115 13.67 7.53 -0.39
CA GLY A 115 12.93 7.02 -1.55
C GLY A 115 12.27 5.65 -1.32
N LEU A 116 12.37 5.06 -0.12
CA LEU A 116 11.88 3.70 0.19
C LEU A 116 10.42 3.50 -0.19
N ALA A 117 9.51 4.36 0.30
CA ALA A 117 8.09 4.26 -0.02
C ALA A 117 7.84 4.28 -1.54
N ARG A 118 8.52 5.18 -2.27
CA ARG A 118 8.37 5.29 -3.73
C ARG A 118 8.81 4.01 -4.45
N THR A 119 9.93 3.43 -4.03
CA THR A 119 10.44 2.19 -4.62
C THR A 119 9.54 1.02 -4.30
N LEU A 120 9.13 0.85 -3.03
CA LEU A 120 8.22 -0.23 -2.62
C LEU A 120 6.85 -0.13 -3.33
N VAL A 121 6.29 1.08 -3.48
CA VAL A 121 5.02 1.28 -4.22
C VAL A 121 5.17 0.93 -5.70
N ARG A 122 6.32 1.23 -6.34
CA ARG A 122 6.57 0.80 -7.72
C ARG A 122 6.67 -0.72 -7.83
N MET A 123 7.40 -1.38 -6.92
CA MET A 123 7.45 -2.84 -6.86
C MET A 123 6.05 -3.45 -6.67
N ALA A 124 5.21 -2.85 -5.83
CA ALA A 124 3.82 -3.26 -5.63
C ALA A 124 2.98 -3.09 -6.90
N ALA A 125 3.18 -2.00 -7.66
CA ALA A 125 2.50 -1.77 -8.93
C ALA A 125 2.97 -2.77 -10.02
N ASP A 126 4.26 -3.07 -10.07
CA ASP A 126 4.81 -4.09 -11.00
C ASP A 126 4.26 -5.49 -10.66
N PHE A 127 4.15 -5.83 -9.37
CA PHE A 127 3.49 -7.07 -8.93
C PHE A 127 2.03 -7.12 -9.39
N ALA A 128 1.26 -6.06 -9.17
CA ALA A 128 -0.14 -5.99 -9.59
C ALA A 128 -0.27 -6.15 -11.12
N ALA A 129 0.60 -5.49 -11.90
CA ALA A 129 0.57 -5.57 -13.36
C ALA A 129 0.89 -6.96 -13.93
N THR A 130 1.65 -7.77 -13.19
CA THR A 130 2.04 -9.13 -13.59
C THR A 130 1.19 -10.23 -12.95
N THR A 131 0.35 -9.90 -11.97
CA THR A 131 -0.53 -10.85 -11.30
C THR A 131 -1.84 -10.99 -12.07
N PRO A 132 -2.20 -12.20 -12.55
CA PRO A 132 -3.43 -12.41 -13.30
C PRO A 132 -4.69 -11.99 -12.54
N GLY A 133 -5.61 -11.33 -13.24
CA GLY A 133 -6.91 -10.95 -12.73
C GLY A 133 -6.96 -9.57 -12.07
N TYR A 134 -5.87 -8.84 -11.96
CA TYR A 134 -5.91 -7.42 -11.63
C TYR A 134 -6.05 -6.57 -12.89
N ASP A 135 -6.97 -5.61 -12.86
CA ASP A 135 -7.20 -4.61 -13.91
C ASP A 135 -7.00 -3.17 -13.43
N SER A 136 -6.93 -2.96 -12.12
CA SER A 136 -6.77 -1.65 -11.50
C SER A 136 -5.93 -1.69 -10.24
N ILE A 137 -5.21 -0.58 -9.96
CA ILE A 137 -4.46 -0.38 -8.72
C ILE A 137 -5.07 0.81 -7.99
N TYR A 138 -5.60 0.54 -6.82
CA TYR A 138 -6.33 1.52 -6.01
C TYR A 138 -5.71 1.68 -4.63
N LEU A 139 -5.85 2.85 -4.07
CA LEU A 139 -5.57 3.13 -2.67
C LEU A 139 -6.42 4.28 -2.14
N HIS A 140 -6.52 4.36 -0.82
CA HIS A 140 -6.98 5.56 -0.15
C HIS A 140 -6.07 5.88 1.03
N THR A 141 -6.00 7.14 1.39
CA THR A 141 -5.18 7.61 2.49
C THR A 141 -5.90 8.67 3.31
N ASN A 142 -5.60 8.70 4.61
CA ASN A 142 -5.95 9.82 5.46
C ASN A 142 -4.91 10.93 5.27
N VAL A 143 -5.33 12.08 4.79
CA VAL A 143 -4.43 13.20 4.49
C VAL A 143 -3.92 13.95 5.72
N ARG A 144 -4.41 13.62 6.93
CA ARG A 144 -3.82 14.13 8.18
C ARG A 144 -2.43 13.57 8.46
N ALA A 145 -2.07 12.43 7.86
CA ALA A 145 -0.72 11.91 7.96
C ALA A 145 0.24 12.86 7.22
N GLU A 146 1.24 13.35 7.94
CA GLU A 146 2.21 14.32 7.43
C GLU A 146 2.90 13.82 6.15
N GLY A 147 2.82 14.62 5.08
CA GLY A 147 3.43 14.31 3.78
C GLY A 147 2.71 13.28 2.92
N ALA A 148 1.69 12.59 3.44
CA ALA A 148 1.00 11.52 2.71
C ALA A 148 0.29 12.05 1.45
N GLU A 149 -0.43 13.15 1.54
CA GLU A 149 -1.15 13.73 0.39
C GLU A 149 -0.19 14.13 -0.74
N GLY A 150 0.88 14.86 -0.42
CA GLY A 150 1.88 15.27 -1.42
C GLY A 150 2.61 14.08 -2.04
N PHE A 151 2.90 13.04 -1.26
CA PHE A 151 3.49 11.81 -1.76
C PHE A 151 2.57 11.13 -2.78
N TRP A 152 1.28 10.91 -2.44
CA TRP A 152 0.36 10.22 -3.33
C TRP A 152 0.03 11.03 -4.59
N ARG A 153 -0.15 12.34 -4.47
CA ARG A 153 -0.32 13.22 -5.66
C ARG A 153 0.87 13.17 -6.62
N SER A 154 2.07 12.85 -6.13
CA SER A 154 3.27 12.69 -6.97
C SER A 154 3.39 11.31 -7.65
N MET A 155 2.58 10.33 -7.27
CA MET A 155 2.68 8.94 -7.74
C MET A 155 1.40 8.39 -8.36
N ALA A 156 0.25 8.98 -8.05
CA ALA A 156 -1.06 8.46 -8.38
C ALA A 156 -2.00 9.58 -8.83
N LYS A 157 -3.04 9.21 -9.56
CA LYS A 157 -4.11 10.11 -9.97
C LYS A 157 -5.19 10.13 -8.89
N GLU A 158 -5.54 11.31 -8.40
CA GLU A 158 -6.70 11.45 -7.53
C GLU A 158 -7.98 11.08 -8.30
N VAL A 159 -8.82 10.26 -7.69
CA VAL A 159 -10.11 9.83 -8.24
C VAL A 159 -11.30 10.30 -7.43
N PHE A 160 -11.08 10.60 -6.14
CA PHE A 160 -12.13 11.12 -5.27
C PHE A 160 -11.52 11.72 -3.99
N ASP A 161 -12.00 12.92 -3.62
CA ASP A 161 -11.66 13.58 -2.35
C ASP A 161 -12.91 13.68 -1.47
N ALA A 162 -12.95 12.91 -0.38
CA ALA A 162 -14.10 12.88 0.52
C ALA A 162 -14.35 14.21 1.23
N ARG A 163 -13.35 15.06 1.37
CA ARG A 163 -13.48 16.40 1.98
C ARG A 163 -14.37 17.33 1.16
N THR A 164 -14.41 17.13 -0.16
CA THR A 164 -15.16 18.01 -1.08
C THR A 164 -16.64 17.67 -1.17
N THR A 165 -17.02 16.44 -0.82
CA THR A 165 -18.41 15.95 -1.00
C THR A 165 -19.14 15.75 0.32
N GLY A 166 -18.42 15.59 1.43
CA GLY A 166 -19.00 15.25 2.74
C GLY A 166 -19.64 13.86 2.81
N GLU A 167 -19.50 13.04 1.77
CA GLU A 167 -20.15 11.73 1.67
C GLU A 167 -19.71 10.72 2.72
N HIS A 168 -18.54 10.93 3.35
CA HIS A 168 -18.05 10.09 4.45
C HIS A 168 -18.44 10.60 5.85
N GLY A 169 -19.21 11.68 5.93
CA GLY A 169 -19.52 12.34 7.18
C GLY A 169 -18.45 13.33 7.65
N PRO A 170 -18.73 14.09 8.72
CA PRO A 170 -17.82 15.13 9.20
C PRO A 170 -16.53 14.51 9.75
N GLY A 171 -15.39 15.13 9.40
CA GLY A 171 -14.07 14.75 9.93
C GLY A 171 -13.38 13.59 9.24
N VAL A 172 -13.91 13.09 8.12
CA VAL A 172 -13.24 12.08 7.30
C VAL A 172 -12.39 12.75 6.24
N ASP A 173 -11.08 12.77 6.47
CA ASP A 173 -10.10 13.40 5.59
C ASP A 173 -9.42 12.35 4.69
N THR A 174 -10.27 11.59 3.96
CA THR A 174 -9.81 10.52 3.07
C THR A 174 -9.79 11.00 1.62
N VAL A 175 -8.67 10.76 0.96
CA VAL A 175 -8.54 10.94 -0.50
C VAL A 175 -8.22 9.61 -1.14
N HIS A 176 -8.85 9.35 -2.28
CA HIS A 176 -8.75 8.10 -3.03
C HIS A 176 -7.95 8.32 -4.31
N PHE A 177 -7.09 7.37 -4.62
CA PHE A 177 -6.17 7.44 -5.75
C PHE A 177 -6.19 6.15 -6.57
N GLU A 178 -5.84 6.31 -7.83
CA GLU A 178 -5.55 5.23 -8.77
C GLU A 178 -4.11 5.36 -9.25
N ILE A 179 -3.34 4.28 -9.20
CA ILE A 179 -2.03 4.21 -9.84
C ILE A 179 -2.23 3.61 -11.23
N PRO A 180 -1.76 4.27 -12.30
CA PRO A 180 -1.82 3.69 -13.63
C PRO A 180 -1.13 2.33 -13.66
N MET A 181 -1.80 1.31 -14.23
CA MET A 181 -1.18 0.00 -14.42
C MET A 181 0.08 0.15 -15.28
N PRO A 182 1.23 -0.32 -14.82
CA PRO A 182 2.42 -0.37 -15.67
C PRO A 182 2.11 -1.14 -16.96
N GLN A 183 2.47 -0.56 -18.11
CA GLN A 183 2.38 -1.30 -19.37
C GLN A 183 3.38 -2.45 -19.34
N PRO A 184 2.99 -3.68 -19.71
CA PRO A 184 3.96 -4.74 -19.92
C PRO A 184 5.00 -4.24 -20.91
N GLY A 185 6.27 -4.32 -20.55
CA GLY A 185 7.36 -3.99 -21.47
C GLY A 185 7.23 -4.84 -22.75
N PRO A 186 7.74 -4.38 -23.90
CA PRO A 186 7.75 -5.20 -25.08
C PRO A 186 8.43 -6.54 -24.77
N ASP A 187 7.76 -7.64 -25.13
CA ASP A 187 8.32 -8.98 -24.99
C ASP A 187 9.75 -8.99 -25.54
N PRO A 188 10.72 -9.60 -24.84
CA PRO A 188 12.04 -9.77 -25.40
C PRO A 188 11.88 -10.56 -26.70
N VAL A 189 12.14 -9.88 -27.82
CA VAL A 189 12.11 -10.50 -29.17
C VAL A 189 12.99 -11.73 -29.08
N GLN A 190 12.37 -12.88 -29.21
CA GLN A 190 13.08 -14.16 -29.37
C GLN A 190 13.92 -14.05 -30.65
N SER A 191 15.23 -13.95 -30.47
CA SER A 191 16.23 -13.98 -31.53
C SER A 191 16.81 -15.37 -31.61
#